data_4af5fe88d6048951425ee6e3fdd6a661
#
_entry.id   4af5fe88d6048951425ee6e3fdd6a661
#
_cell.length_a   1.000
_cell.length_b   1.000
_cell.length_c   1.000
_cell.angle_alpha   90.00
_cell.angle_beta   90.00
_cell.angle_gamma   90.00
#
_symmetry.space_group_name_H-M   'P 1'
#
loop_
_entity.id
_entity.type
_entity.pdbx_description
1 polymer ?
#
loop_
_entity_poly.entity_id
_entity_poly.type
_entity_poly.pdbx_seq_one_letter_code
_entity_poly.pdbx_strand_id
1 'polypeptide(L)'
;MRRRTKRLPSSRGLIYLVLVVLLMGARYIYNNYMTPTDRQGATTLANFAGEETPAESSAEAPAESAAASRRKAKRTGWAELPAEVVDQDLYYAYHTISEEGSHDTRRNYTTCFSRELRCPVWVAAPMHRSYTGDIQRTDSYQPDPKLPTNIQPQLSRSYGGAYSRGHLLGSAERTSSREANIQTFYVSNIAPQLREGFNAWGGAWNNLEAFADKQVCADTLYVVTGCLFTEYEDTDGTIIKPTTHSNRNDSQRVGVPTAYYKALLRTRSGRSGKSVRECKAQELKCAAFIVGHRSAQGRKPSAQEMISIEELERLTGFEFFTNVKNAPKNEANARDWGL
;
A
#
# COMPACT_ATOMS: atom_id res chain seq x y z
N MET A 1 -36.71 -4.56 -39.89
CA MET A 1 -36.49 -4.26 -38.46
C MET A 1 -36.57 -5.55 -37.67
N ARG A 2 -35.42 -6.12 -37.20
CA ARG A 2 -35.39 -7.31 -36.35
C ARG A 2 -35.26 -6.84 -34.88
N ARG A 3 -36.27 -7.11 -34.04
CA ARG A 3 -36.25 -6.86 -32.59
C ARG A 3 -35.27 -7.86 -31.94
N ARG A 4 -34.21 -7.34 -31.31
CA ARG A 4 -33.34 -8.11 -30.41
C ARG A 4 -34.07 -8.36 -29.08
N THR A 5 -34.43 -9.60 -28.81
CA THR A 5 -34.90 -10.06 -27.50
C THR A 5 -33.72 -10.13 -26.54
N LYS A 6 -33.77 -9.38 -25.44
CA LYS A 6 -32.80 -9.49 -24.33
C LYS A 6 -33.02 -10.86 -23.67
N ARG A 7 -32.02 -11.73 -23.70
CA ARG A 7 -32.02 -12.99 -22.94
C ARG A 7 -31.87 -12.66 -21.46
N LEU A 8 -32.78 -13.14 -20.62
CA LEU A 8 -32.65 -13.13 -19.17
C LEU A 8 -31.48 -14.05 -18.74
N PRO A 9 -30.75 -13.70 -17.66
CA PRO A 9 -29.66 -14.55 -17.17
C PRO A 9 -30.20 -15.92 -16.75
N SER A 10 -29.42 -16.97 -16.95
CA SER A 10 -29.78 -18.32 -16.59
C SER A 10 -30.01 -18.44 -15.08
N SER A 11 -30.93 -19.32 -14.67
CA SER A 11 -31.27 -19.54 -13.25
C SER A 11 -30.03 -19.77 -12.35
N ARG A 12 -28.97 -20.39 -12.88
CA ARG A 12 -27.70 -20.57 -12.20
C ARG A 12 -26.95 -19.24 -11.94
N GLY A 13 -26.97 -18.30 -12.89
CA GLY A 13 -26.36 -16.98 -12.73
C GLY A 13 -27.08 -16.13 -11.68
N LEU A 14 -28.41 -16.23 -11.58
CA LEU A 14 -29.19 -15.54 -10.58
C LEU A 14 -28.92 -16.10 -9.16
N ILE A 15 -28.78 -17.42 -9.02
CA ILE A 15 -28.45 -18.08 -7.74
C ILE A 15 -27.04 -17.65 -7.27
N TYR A 16 -26.05 -17.60 -8.16
CA TYR A 16 -24.72 -17.11 -7.83
C TYR A 16 -24.71 -15.65 -7.38
N LEU A 17 -25.47 -14.79 -8.07
CA LEU A 17 -25.57 -13.39 -7.69
C LEU A 17 -26.23 -13.23 -6.30
N VAL A 18 -27.27 -13.98 -6.01
CA VAL A 18 -27.94 -13.95 -4.70
C VAL A 18 -27.00 -14.46 -3.60
N LEU A 19 -26.22 -15.52 -3.84
CA LEU A 19 -25.25 -16.04 -2.87
C LEU A 19 -24.13 -15.04 -2.59
N VAL A 20 -23.62 -14.35 -3.60
CA VAL A 20 -22.59 -13.32 -3.43
C VAL A 20 -23.13 -12.14 -2.63
N VAL A 21 -24.36 -11.69 -2.91
CA VAL A 21 -25.00 -10.59 -2.14
C VAL A 21 -25.25 -11.00 -0.69
N LEU A 22 -25.67 -12.24 -0.44
CA LEU A 22 -25.88 -12.77 0.92
C LEU A 22 -24.56 -12.88 1.69
N LEU A 23 -23.47 -13.33 1.04
CA LEU A 23 -22.15 -13.42 1.66
C LEU A 23 -21.58 -12.03 1.96
N MET A 24 -21.73 -11.07 1.06
CA MET A 24 -21.32 -9.67 1.29
C MET A 24 -22.14 -9.03 2.43
N GLY A 25 -23.45 -9.27 2.47
CA GLY A 25 -24.32 -8.80 3.54
C GLY A 25 -23.96 -9.42 4.90
N ALA A 26 -23.69 -10.72 4.93
CA ALA A 26 -23.26 -11.41 6.15
C ALA A 26 -21.91 -10.89 6.64
N ARG A 27 -20.95 -10.66 5.72
CA ARG A 27 -19.63 -10.11 6.04
C ARG A 27 -19.71 -8.66 6.54
N TYR A 28 -20.61 -7.85 5.97
CA TYR A 28 -20.87 -6.49 6.42
C TYR A 28 -21.44 -6.46 7.84
N ILE A 29 -22.43 -7.31 8.14
CA ILE A 29 -23.04 -7.43 9.49
C ILE A 29 -21.99 -7.93 10.49
N TYR A 30 -21.19 -8.95 10.13
CA TYR A 30 -20.12 -9.49 10.98
C TYR A 30 -19.09 -8.43 11.36
N ASN A 31 -18.66 -7.60 10.39
CA ASN A 31 -17.64 -6.60 10.63
C ASN A 31 -18.13 -5.36 11.38
N ASN A 32 -19.41 -4.97 11.21
CA ASN A 32 -19.90 -3.68 11.71
C ASN A 32 -20.82 -3.79 12.93
N TYR A 33 -21.42 -4.94 13.18
CA TYR A 33 -22.44 -5.10 14.22
C TYR A 33 -22.15 -6.21 15.23
N MET A 34 -21.16 -7.10 15.01
CA MET A 34 -20.80 -8.12 16.00
C MET A 34 -19.74 -7.60 16.97
N THR A 35 -20.00 -7.79 18.27
CA THR A 35 -19.04 -7.51 19.34
C THR A 35 -17.90 -8.55 19.34
N PRO A 36 -16.75 -8.30 20.01
CA PRO A 36 -15.68 -9.28 20.14
C PRO A 36 -16.14 -10.62 20.74
N THR A 37 -17.11 -10.60 21.64
CA THR A 37 -17.71 -11.80 22.26
C THR A 37 -18.55 -12.62 21.28
N ASP A 38 -19.33 -11.94 20.44
CA ASP A 38 -20.14 -12.59 19.41
C ASP A 38 -19.29 -13.24 18.33
N ARG A 39 -18.13 -12.64 18.02
CA ARG A 39 -17.18 -13.19 17.05
C ARG A 39 -16.52 -14.48 17.52
N GLN A 40 -16.23 -14.61 18.83
CA GLN A 40 -15.72 -15.85 19.41
C GLN A 40 -16.74 -16.98 19.35
N GLY A 41 -18.02 -16.71 19.60
CA GLY A 41 -19.09 -17.69 19.49
C GLY A 41 -19.29 -18.24 18.07
N ALA A 42 -19.17 -17.39 17.05
CA ALA A 42 -19.31 -17.79 15.65
C ALA A 42 -18.15 -18.70 15.19
N THR A 43 -16.95 -18.51 15.71
CA THR A 43 -15.78 -19.37 15.41
C THR A 43 -15.90 -20.74 16.04
N THR A 44 -16.54 -20.84 17.21
CA THR A 44 -16.73 -22.12 17.92
C THR A 44 -17.75 -23.03 17.23
N LEU A 45 -18.77 -22.47 16.58
CA LEU A 45 -19.78 -23.23 15.83
C LEU A 45 -19.24 -23.81 14.51
N ALA A 46 -18.26 -23.17 13.89
CA ALA A 46 -17.62 -23.67 12.67
C ALA A 46 -16.70 -24.89 12.92
N ASN A 47 -16.24 -25.09 14.15
CA ASN A 47 -15.33 -26.18 14.52
C ASN A 47 -16.03 -27.47 14.97
N PHE A 48 -17.37 -27.49 15.03
CA PHE A 48 -18.14 -28.71 15.43
C PHE A 48 -18.53 -29.63 14.28
N ALA A 49 -18.15 -29.36 13.05
CA ALA A 49 -18.50 -30.14 11.86
C ALA A 49 -17.32 -30.93 11.28
N GLY A 50 -16.52 -31.60 12.12
CA GLY A 50 -15.43 -32.45 11.63
C GLY A 50 -14.69 -33.11 12.77
N GLU A 51 -15.25 -34.22 13.25
CA GLU A 51 -14.63 -35.14 14.21
C GLU A 51 -13.89 -36.24 13.49
N GLU A 52 -12.59 -36.42 13.77
CA GLU A 52 -11.96 -37.68 14.07
C GLU A 52 -10.57 -37.48 14.67
N THR A 53 -10.39 -37.98 15.88
CA THR A 53 -9.13 -38.14 16.64
C THR A 53 -8.53 -39.55 16.37
N PRO A 54 -7.33 -39.97 16.81
CA PRO A 54 -6.33 -39.36 17.73
C PRO A 54 -4.84 -39.54 17.31
N ALA A 55 -3.91 -38.89 17.94
CA ALA A 55 -2.74 -39.46 18.62
C ALA A 55 -1.79 -38.38 19.15
N GLU A 56 -1.45 -38.52 20.42
CA GLU A 56 -0.40 -37.76 21.12
C GLU A 56 0.98 -37.91 20.47
N SER A 57 1.69 -36.81 20.35
CA SER A 57 3.15 -36.81 20.32
C SER A 57 3.65 -35.46 20.80
N SER A 58 4.22 -35.46 22.01
CA SER A 58 5.01 -34.41 22.58
C SER A 58 6.24 -34.12 21.70
N ALA A 59 6.34 -32.93 21.14
CA ALA A 59 7.59 -32.42 20.56
C ALA A 59 7.75 -30.94 20.88
N GLU A 60 8.90 -30.63 21.45
CA GLU A 60 9.37 -29.30 21.82
C GLU A 60 9.21 -28.29 20.70
N ALA A 61 8.67 -27.11 21.03
CA ALA A 61 8.57 -26.01 20.11
C ALA A 61 9.97 -25.44 19.81
N PRO A 62 10.37 -25.30 18.53
CA PRO A 62 11.72 -24.88 18.17
C PRO A 62 12.00 -23.42 18.57
N ALA A 63 13.25 -23.13 18.96
CA ALA A 63 13.77 -21.81 19.29
C ALA A 63 13.55 -20.73 18.20
N GLU A 64 13.12 -21.12 17.02
CA GLU A 64 12.79 -20.27 15.87
C GLU A 64 11.59 -19.32 16.11
N SER A 65 10.62 -19.74 16.93
CA SER A 65 9.43 -18.91 17.24
C SER A 65 9.78 -17.68 18.10
N ALA A 66 10.74 -17.84 19.03
CA ALA A 66 11.19 -16.73 19.89
C ALA A 66 12.06 -15.72 19.13
N ALA A 67 12.86 -16.18 18.15
CA ALA A 67 13.67 -15.30 17.28
C ALA A 67 12.80 -14.53 16.29
N ALA A 68 11.76 -15.19 15.73
CA ALA A 68 10.78 -14.55 14.86
C ALA A 68 9.93 -13.53 15.62
N SER A 69 9.51 -13.83 16.86
CA SER A 69 8.79 -12.90 17.72
C SER A 69 9.65 -11.70 18.15
N ARG A 70 10.93 -11.91 18.45
CA ARG A 70 11.87 -10.82 18.77
C ARG A 70 12.19 -9.96 17.55
N ARG A 71 12.30 -10.54 16.35
CA ARG A 71 12.47 -9.78 15.10
C ARG A 71 11.22 -8.97 14.76
N LYS A 72 10.03 -9.52 14.98
CA LYS A 72 8.75 -8.83 14.81
C LYS A 72 8.65 -7.61 15.72
N ALA A 73 8.99 -7.74 17.01
CA ALA A 73 9.01 -6.64 17.98
C ALA A 73 9.98 -5.50 17.61
N LYS A 74 11.12 -5.80 16.97
CA LYS A 74 12.08 -4.77 16.51
C LYS A 74 11.60 -4.01 15.28
N ARG A 75 10.72 -4.60 14.45
CA ARG A 75 10.16 -3.99 13.22
C ARG A 75 8.92 -3.14 13.49
N THR A 76 8.13 -3.46 14.49
CA THR A 76 6.88 -2.77 14.86
C THR A 76 7.07 -1.33 15.36
N GLY A 77 8.30 -0.85 15.47
CA GLY A 77 8.60 0.51 15.95
C GLY A 77 8.87 1.56 14.88
N TRP A 78 8.85 1.23 13.58
CA TRP A 78 9.11 2.21 12.52
C TRP A 78 7.93 3.16 12.34
N ALA A 79 8.20 4.46 12.29
CA ALA A 79 7.17 5.50 12.32
C ALA A 79 6.29 5.51 11.07
N GLU A 80 6.83 5.08 9.92
CA GLU A 80 6.13 5.01 8.64
C GLU A 80 5.17 3.83 8.52
N LEU A 81 5.33 2.77 9.33
CA LEU A 81 4.58 1.54 9.13
C LEU A 81 3.09 1.71 9.45
N PRO A 82 2.19 1.35 8.52
CA PRO A 82 0.81 1.03 8.84
C PRO A 82 0.73 -0.21 9.73
N ALA A 83 -0.39 -0.37 10.43
CA ALA A 83 -0.68 -1.63 11.11
C ALA A 83 -0.78 -2.78 10.10
N GLU A 84 -0.20 -3.92 10.45
CA GLU A 84 -0.40 -5.14 9.66
C GLU A 84 -1.83 -5.66 9.84
N VAL A 85 -2.50 -5.93 8.74
CA VAL A 85 -3.80 -6.61 8.71
C VAL A 85 -3.55 -8.10 8.48
N VAL A 86 -4.11 -8.94 9.32
CA VAL A 86 -4.05 -10.40 9.14
C VAL A 86 -5.06 -10.80 8.07
N ASP A 87 -4.58 -11.03 6.86
CA ASP A 87 -5.37 -11.45 5.70
C ASP A 87 -4.56 -12.45 4.88
N GLN A 88 -5.21 -13.49 4.35
CA GLN A 88 -4.55 -14.52 3.53
C GLN A 88 -4.09 -14.01 2.17
N ASP A 89 -4.62 -12.89 1.71
CA ASP A 89 -4.22 -12.22 0.47
C ASP A 89 -3.01 -11.33 0.64
N LEU A 90 -2.76 -10.80 1.86
CA LEU A 90 -1.76 -9.78 2.10
C LEU A 90 -0.42 -10.36 2.56
N TYR A 91 0.64 -9.93 1.90
CA TYR A 91 2.03 -10.30 2.19
C TYR A 91 2.83 -9.05 2.52
N TYR A 92 3.65 -9.13 3.56
CA TYR A 92 4.50 -8.02 4.00
C TYR A 92 5.98 -8.35 3.75
N ALA A 93 6.68 -7.49 3.01
CA ALA A 93 8.11 -7.60 2.78
C ALA A 93 8.85 -6.37 3.32
N TYR A 94 9.79 -6.60 4.24
CA TYR A 94 10.59 -5.58 4.91
C TYR A 94 11.98 -5.53 4.29
N HIS A 95 12.29 -4.47 3.57
CA HIS A 95 13.58 -4.27 2.92
C HIS A 95 14.50 -3.42 3.79
N THR A 96 15.72 -3.93 3.95
CA THR A 96 16.81 -3.25 4.65
C THR A 96 18.01 -3.18 3.72
N ILE A 97 18.87 -2.22 3.96
CA ILE A 97 20.15 -2.04 3.26
C ILE A 97 21.28 -2.07 4.26
N SER A 98 22.42 -2.55 3.83
CA SER A 98 23.66 -2.56 4.62
C SER A 98 24.16 -1.14 4.82
N GLU A 99 24.68 -0.82 6.00
CA GLU A 99 25.39 0.42 6.24
C GLU A 99 26.87 0.21 5.93
N GLU A 100 27.43 1.08 5.09
CA GLU A 100 28.83 0.98 4.69
C GLU A 100 29.75 1.06 5.91
N GLY A 101 30.67 0.09 6.01
CA GLY A 101 31.61 0.02 7.13
C GLY A 101 31.03 -0.48 8.45
N SER A 102 29.80 -0.96 8.48
CA SER A 102 29.13 -1.51 9.65
C SER A 102 28.49 -2.86 9.37
N HIS A 103 28.31 -3.68 10.42
CA HIS A 103 27.45 -4.87 10.36
C HIS A 103 25.96 -4.53 10.55
N ASP A 104 25.65 -3.25 10.79
CA ASP A 104 24.28 -2.80 10.98
C ASP A 104 23.56 -2.66 9.64
N THR A 105 22.22 -2.77 9.73
CA THR A 105 21.34 -2.54 8.61
C THR A 105 20.34 -1.45 8.96
N ARG A 106 20.04 -0.60 8.00
CA ARG A 106 18.92 0.36 8.12
C ARG A 106 17.77 -0.04 7.22
N ARG A 107 16.57 0.38 7.60
CA ARG A 107 15.39 0.16 6.78
C ARG A 107 15.49 0.90 5.45
N ASN A 108 15.08 0.25 4.37
CA ASN A 108 14.91 0.88 3.07
C ASN A 108 13.43 1.22 2.86
N TYR A 109 12.58 0.22 2.80
CA TYR A 109 11.12 0.36 2.75
C TYR A 109 10.44 -0.93 3.19
N THR A 110 9.12 -0.85 3.40
CA THR A 110 8.27 -2.03 3.62
C THR A 110 7.13 -1.97 2.62
N THR A 111 6.78 -3.10 2.02
CA THR A 111 5.61 -3.24 1.15
C THR A 111 4.54 -4.14 1.77
N CYS A 112 3.27 -3.78 1.55
CA CYS A 112 2.13 -4.67 1.65
C CYS A 112 1.71 -5.04 0.24
N PHE A 113 1.70 -6.33 -0.08
CA PHE A 113 1.46 -6.85 -1.42
C PHE A 113 0.26 -7.78 -1.43
N SER A 114 -0.69 -7.56 -2.34
CA SER A 114 -1.84 -8.44 -2.55
C SER A 114 -1.51 -9.55 -3.55
N ARG A 115 -1.71 -10.79 -3.13
CA ARG A 115 -1.59 -11.98 -3.98
C ARG A 115 -2.63 -11.98 -5.10
N GLU A 116 -3.87 -11.62 -4.79
CA GLU A 116 -4.98 -11.62 -5.73
C GLU A 116 -4.80 -10.55 -6.81
N LEU A 117 -4.44 -9.33 -6.40
CA LEU A 117 -4.20 -8.21 -7.31
C LEU A 117 -2.84 -8.31 -8.01
N ARG A 118 -1.90 -9.12 -7.50
CA ARG A 118 -0.50 -9.17 -7.93
C ARG A 118 0.13 -7.76 -8.00
N CYS A 119 -0.16 -6.95 -7.01
CA CYS A 119 0.18 -5.54 -6.97
C CYS A 119 0.45 -5.10 -5.53
N PRO A 120 1.39 -4.16 -5.28
CA PRO A 120 1.51 -3.54 -3.98
C PRO A 120 0.25 -2.75 -3.64
N VAL A 121 -0.24 -2.93 -2.41
CA VAL A 121 -1.34 -2.14 -1.84
C VAL A 121 -0.78 -0.83 -1.30
N TRP A 122 0.37 -0.92 -0.62
CA TRP A 122 1.15 0.24 -0.19
C TRP A 122 2.64 -0.09 -0.02
N VAL A 123 3.44 0.96 -0.06
CA VAL A 123 4.87 0.97 0.27
C VAL A 123 5.14 2.07 1.27
N ALA A 124 5.72 1.72 2.41
CA ALA A 124 6.07 2.64 3.50
C ALA A 124 7.58 2.85 3.58
N ALA A 125 8.03 4.10 3.60
CA ALA A 125 9.44 4.43 3.55
C ALA A 125 9.77 5.71 4.33
N PRO A 126 10.93 5.78 5.01
CA PRO A 126 11.47 7.03 5.52
C PRO A 126 12.14 7.79 4.37
N MET A 127 11.94 9.09 4.30
CA MET A 127 12.52 9.99 3.32
C MET A 127 13.42 10.99 4.04
N HIS A 128 14.71 10.93 3.73
CA HIS A 128 15.73 11.80 4.31
C HIS A 128 16.93 11.87 3.36
N ARG A 129 17.68 12.96 3.40
CA ARG A 129 18.89 13.17 2.56
C ARG A 129 19.91 12.03 2.64
N SER A 130 19.98 11.28 3.73
CA SER A 130 20.88 10.14 3.87
C SER A 130 20.56 8.94 2.97
N TYR A 131 19.37 8.93 2.33
CA TYR A 131 19.00 7.93 1.34
C TYR A 131 19.34 8.34 -0.09
N THR A 132 19.79 9.58 -0.31
CA THR A 132 20.22 10.08 -1.61
C THR A 132 21.73 10.22 -1.70
N GLY A 133 22.28 10.07 -2.90
CA GLY A 133 23.71 10.14 -3.25
C GLY A 133 23.84 10.11 -4.77
N ASP A 134 24.93 9.56 -5.26
CA ASP A 134 25.32 9.65 -6.68
C ASP A 134 25.05 8.38 -7.50
N ILE A 135 24.40 7.37 -6.90
CA ILE A 135 24.09 6.13 -7.61
C ILE A 135 23.08 6.40 -8.72
N GLN A 136 23.49 6.06 -9.94
CA GLN A 136 22.63 6.15 -11.10
C GLN A 136 21.50 5.08 -11.05
N ARG A 137 20.39 5.39 -11.69
CA ARG A 137 19.26 4.48 -11.85
C ARG A 137 19.72 3.14 -12.42
N THR A 138 19.39 2.03 -11.73
CA THR A 138 19.92 0.69 -12.10
C THR A 138 19.04 -0.05 -13.11
N ASP A 139 17.78 0.31 -13.25
CA ASP A 139 16.76 -0.38 -14.07
C ASP A 139 16.68 -1.91 -13.84
N SER A 140 17.05 -2.34 -12.64
CA SER A 140 17.20 -3.75 -12.24
C SER A 140 15.88 -4.41 -11.88
N TYR A 141 14.89 -4.33 -12.78
CA TYR A 141 13.57 -4.94 -12.58
C TYR A 141 13.66 -6.45 -12.37
N GLN A 142 13.16 -6.93 -11.22
CA GLN A 142 13.23 -8.34 -10.84
C GLN A 142 12.14 -8.71 -9.82
N PRO A 143 11.84 -10.00 -9.64
CA PRO A 143 10.99 -10.46 -8.54
C PRO A 143 11.54 -10.04 -7.19
N ASP A 144 10.65 -9.79 -6.23
CA ASP A 144 11.04 -9.54 -4.85
C ASP A 144 11.45 -10.86 -4.19
N PRO A 145 12.71 -11.00 -3.69
CA PRO A 145 13.17 -12.24 -3.07
C PRO A 145 12.51 -12.56 -1.73
N LYS A 146 11.75 -11.61 -1.16
CA LYS A 146 11.03 -11.78 0.12
C LYS A 146 9.58 -12.19 -0.04
N LEU A 147 9.09 -12.30 -1.27
CA LEU A 147 7.73 -12.73 -1.59
C LEU A 147 7.75 -14.06 -2.38
N PRO A 148 6.73 -14.92 -2.21
CA PRO A 148 6.58 -16.11 -3.04
C PRO A 148 6.52 -15.74 -4.54
N THR A 149 7.29 -16.45 -5.38
CA THR A 149 7.39 -16.12 -6.81
C THR A 149 6.07 -16.29 -7.55
N ASN A 150 5.24 -17.24 -7.13
CA ASN A 150 3.97 -17.58 -7.79
C ASN A 150 2.88 -16.52 -7.64
N ILE A 151 3.00 -15.61 -6.65
CA ILE A 151 2.06 -14.51 -6.46
C ILE A 151 2.48 -13.24 -7.21
N GLN A 152 3.72 -13.17 -7.67
CA GLN A 152 4.28 -11.96 -8.27
C GLN A 152 3.94 -11.83 -9.75
N PRO A 153 3.82 -10.58 -10.28
CA PRO A 153 3.58 -10.35 -11.70
C PRO A 153 4.82 -10.65 -12.53
N GLN A 154 4.59 -10.99 -13.80
CA GLN A 154 5.65 -11.08 -14.81
C GLN A 154 5.73 -9.76 -15.59
N LEU A 155 6.77 -8.97 -15.35
CA LEU A 155 6.89 -7.60 -15.85
C LEU A 155 6.66 -7.44 -17.36
N SER A 156 7.12 -8.39 -18.18
CA SER A 156 6.93 -8.35 -19.64
C SER A 156 5.52 -8.70 -20.10
N ARG A 157 4.74 -9.39 -19.26
CA ARG A 157 3.38 -9.86 -19.57
C ARG A 157 2.31 -9.06 -18.87
N SER A 158 2.62 -8.55 -17.67
CA SER A 158 1.67 -7.84 -16.81
C SER A 158 1.60 -6.34 -17.09
N TYR A 159 2.66 -5.74 -17.64
CA TYR A 159 2.75 -4.30 -17.90
C TYR A 159 2.99 -4.02 -19.38
N GLY A 160 2.48 -2.90 -19.88
CA GLY A 160 2.62 -2.47 -21.27
C GLY A 160 1.39 -1.70 -21.73
N GLY A 161 1.32 -1.38 -23.04
CA GLY A 161 0.23 -0.58 -23.59
C GLY A 161 0.18 0.81 -22.94
N ALA A 162 -0.97 1.19 -22.40
CA ALA A 162 -1.17 2.45 -21.71
C ALA A 162 -0.43 2.56 -20.36
N TYR A 163 -0.01 1.41 -19.78
CA TYR A 163 0.55 1.37 -18.44
C TYR A 163 2.07 1.20 -18.42
N SER A 164 2.73 2.05 -17.66
CA SER A 164 4.15 1.94 -17.29
C SER A 164 4.32 1.07 -16.03
N ARG A 165 5.56 0.67 -15.79
CA ARG A 165 6.01 0.05 -14.53
C ARG A 165 6.22 1.16 -13.51
N GLY A 166 5.14 1.62 -12.87
CA GLY A 166 5.16 2.76 -11.96
C GLY A 166 5.71 2.37 -10.59
N HIS A 167 6.69 3.12 -10.11
CA HIS A 167 7.23 2.96 -8.78
C HIS A 167 6.29 3.59 -7.73
N LEU A 168 6.15 2.95 -6.55
CA LEU A 168 5.54 3.58 -5.38
C LEU A 168 6.60 4.34 -4.57
N LEU A 169 7.80 3.78 -4.44
CA LEU A 169 9.01 4.45 -3.97
C LEU A 169 9.95 4.64 -5.16
N GLY A 170 10.21 5.88 -5.55
CA GLY A 170 11.01 6.22 -6.71
C GLY A 170 12.49 5.83 -6.56
N SER A 171 13.14 5.43 -7.66
CA SER A 171 14.56 5.09 -7.64
C SER A 171 15.45 6.30 -7.32
N ALA A 172 15.03 7.51 -7.69
CA ALA A 172 15.74 8.75 -7.36
C ALA A 172 15.77 9.02 -5.84
N GLU A 173 14.82 8.48 -5.09
CA GLU A 173 14.75 8.59 -3.63
C GLU A 173 15.69 7.62 -2.90
N ARG A 174 16.38 6.74 -3.63
CA ARG A 174 17.27 5.66 -3.10
C ARG A 174 18.56 5.57 -3.89
N THR A 175 19.34 6.64 -3.87
CA THR A 175 20.60 6.75 -4.59
C THR A 175 21.86 6.75 -3.69
N SER A 176 21.67 6.46 -2.38
CA SER A 176 22.80 6.38 -1.44
C SER A 176 23.66 5.12 -1.62
N SER A 177 23.11 4.04 -2.13
CA SER A 177 23.84 2.82 -2.44
C SER A 177 23.20 2.07 -3.61
N ARG A 178 23.99 1.24 -4.31
CA ARG A 178 23.50 0.39 -5.39
C ARG A 178 22.43 -0.59 -4.88
N GLU A 179 22.62 -1.16 -3.69
CA GLU A 179 21.68 -2.06 -3.04
C GLU A 179 20.32 -1.36 -2.82
N ALA A 180 20.33 -0.15 -2.24
CA ALA A 180 19.12 0.63 -2.01
C ALA A 180 18.35 0.89 -3.31
N ASN A 181 19.07 1.24 -4.39
CA ASN A 181 18.47 1.54 -5.68
C ASN A 181 17.90 0.28 -6.35
N ILE A 182 18.63 -0.85 -6.37
CA ILE A 182 18.14 -2.12 -6.93
C ILE A 182 16.83 -2.55 -6.28
N GLN A 183 16.71 -2.42 -4.96
CA GLN A 183 15.49 -2.82 -4.24
C GLN A 183 14.26 -2.04 -4.69
N THR A 184 14.39 -0.81 -5.20
CA THR A 184 13.23 -0.05 -5.71
C THR A 184 12.64 -0.66 -6.98
N PHE A 185 13.39 -1.51 -7.69
CA PHE A 185 12.95 -2.21 -8.90
C PHE A 185 12.35 -3.60 -8.64
N TYR A 186 12.16 -3.99 -7.37
CA TYR A 186 11.40 -5.19 -7.06
C TYR A 186 9.94 -5.01 -7.45
N VAL A 187 9.33 -6.05 -8.03
CA VAL A 187 7.93 -6.00 -8.49
C VAL A 187 6.94 -5.66 -7.38
N SER A 188 7.31 -5.87 -6.12
CA SER A 188 6.56 -5.50 -4.93
C SER A 188 6.50 -3.98 -4.67
N ASN A 189 7.25 -3.19 -5.43
CA ASN A 189 7.24 -1.73 -5.43
C ASN A 189 6.65 -1.16 -6.73
N ILE A 190 6.14 -1.99 -7.63
CA ILE A 190 5.72 -1.60 -8.98
C ILE A 190 4.21 -1.82 -9.16
N ALA A 191 3.51 -0.78 -9.60
CA ALA A 191 2.09 -0.81 -9.93
C ALA A 191 1.83 -0.29 -11.36
N PRO A 192 0.70 -0.68 -12.02
CA PRO A 192 0.33 -0.14 -13.32
C PRO A 192 -0.01 1.35 -13.23
N GLN A 193 0.79 2.21 -13.81
CA GLN A 193 0.54 3.66 -13.88
C GLN A 193 0.34 4.09 -15.34
N LEU A 194 -0.73 4.84 -15.62
CA LEU A 194 -0.94 5.44 -16.91
C LEU A 194 0.27 6.29 -17.31
N ARG A 195 0.74 6.11 -18.56
CA ARG A 195 1.91 6.86 -19.05
C ARG A 195 1.57 8.33 -19.24
N GLU A 196 0.52 8.59 -20.00
CA GLU A 196 0.15 9.94 -20.42
C GLU A 196 -0.72 10.63 -19.37
N GLY A 197 -0.33 11.84 -19.01
CA GLY A 197 -1.09 12.70 -18.10
C GLY A 197 -1.13 12.24 -16.64
N PHE A 198 -0.47 11.11 -16.32
CA PHE A 198 -0.39 10.61 -14.94
C PHE A 198 1.07 10.44 -14.47
N ASN A 199 1.78 9.42 -14.98
CA ASN A 199 3.16 9.14 -14.55
C ASN A 199 4.23 9.90 -15.35
N ALA A 200 3.96 10.24 -16.62
CA ALA A 200 4.89 11.02 -17.42
C ALA A 200 5.07 12.44 -16.86
N TRP A 201 6.18 13.09 -17.25
CA TRP A 201 6.52 14.42 -16.79
C TRP A 201 5.35 15.41 -16.91
N GLY A 202 5.03 16.09 -15.80
CA GLY A 202 3.90 17.02 -15.70
C GLY A 202 2.53 16.34 -15.53
N GLY A 203 2.45 15.01 -15.47
CA GLY A 203 1.22 14.30 -15.11
C GLY A 203 0.86 14.41 -13.64
N ALA A 204 -0.38 14.09 -13.28
CA ALA A 204 -0.90 14.29 -11.93
C ALA A 204 -0.07 13.57 -10.85
N TRP A 205 0.29 12.31 -11.08
CA TRP A 205 1.13 11.54 -10.15
C TRP A 205 2.55 12.09 -10.07
N ASN A 206 3.19 12.35 -11.21
CA ASN A 206 4.54 12.95 -11.26
C ASN A 206 4.60 14.29 -10.51
N ASN A 207 3.56 15.12 -10.61
CA ASN A 207 3.47 16.38 -9.87
C ASN A 207 3.29 16.14 -8.37
N LEU A 208 2.55 15.09 -7.95
CA LEU A 208 2.40 14.74 -6.54
C LEU A 208 3.72 14.18 -5.97
N GLU A 209 4.46 13.39 -6.72
CA GLU A 209 5.82 12.94 -6.33
C GLU A 209 6.74 14.13 -6.11
N ALA A 210 6.83 15.04 -7.09
CA ALA A 210 7.64 16.26 -6.99
C ALA A 210 7.21 17.19 -5.82
N PHE A 211 5.93 17.18 -5.45
CA PHE A 211 5.44 17.89 -4.27
C PHE A 211 5.89 17.21 -2.98
N ALA A 212 5.78 15.90 -2.89
CA ALA A 212 6.22 15.13 -1.72
C ALA A 212 7.73 15.25 -1.50
N ASP A 213 8.52 15.21 -2.55
CA ASP A 213 9.98 15.40 -2.49
C ASP A 213 10.38 16.74 -1.89
N LYS A 214 9.64 17.80 -2.20
CA LYS A 214 9.85 19.13 -1.58
C LYS A 214 9.54 19.18 -0.09
N GLN A 215 8.80 18.18 0.43
CA GLN A 215 8.53 18.08 1.87
C GLN A 215 9.65 17.39 2.64
N VAL A 216 10.64 16.77 1.97
CA VAL A 216 11.83 16.22 2.61
C VAL A 216 12.60 17.32 3.31
N CYS A 217 13.07 17.08 4.52
CA CYS A 217 13.63 18.08 5.41
C CYS A 217 14.84 17.55 6.19
N ALA A 218 15.41 18.35 7.08
CA ALA A 218 16.55 17.92 7.92
C ALA A 218 16.15 16.84 8.94
N ASP A 219 14.89 16.83 9.39
CA ASP A 219 14.27 15.68 10.06
C ASP A 219 13.84 14.63 9.00
N THR A 220 13.33 13.50 9.44
CA THR A 220 12.80 12.49 8.50
C THR A 220 11.34 12.81 8.13
N LEU A 221 11.03 12.78 6.84
CA LEU A 221 9.66 12.66 6.33
C LEU A 221 9.31 11.17 6.24
N TYR A 222 8.20 10.76 6.83
CA TYR A 222 7.67 9.41 6.77
C TYR A 222 6.56 9.37 5.73
N VAL A 223 6.67 8.46 4.76
CA VAL A 223 5.77 8.38 3.61
C VAL A 223 5.18 6.99 3.51
N VAL A 224 3.87 6.92 3.32
CA VAL A 224 3.20 5.71 2.81
C VAL A 224 2.57 6.05 1.47
N THR A 225 3.11 5.46 0.43
CA THR A 225 2.56 5.54 -0.94
C THR A 225 1.70 4.31 -1.17
N GLY A 226 0.47 4.48 -1.64
CA GLY A 226 -0.40 3.33 -1.85
C GLY A 226 -1.42 3.52 -2.95
N CYS A 227 -2.22 2.47 -3.13
CA CYS A 227 -3.17 2.30 -4.20
C CYS A 227 -4.56 1.99 -3.64
N LEU A 228 -5.61 2.55 -4.27
CA LEU A 228 -6.98 2.08 -4.12
C LEU A 228 -7.34 1.17 -5.29
N PHE A 229 -8.14 0.15 -5.02
CA PHE A 229 -8.63 -0.81 -6.02
C PHE A 229 -10.17 -0.93 -6.00
N THR A 230 -10.84 -0.14 -5.19
CA THR A 230 -12.30 0.04 -5.18
C THR A 230 -12.70 1.16 -6.14
N GLU A 231 -13.98 1.31 -6.45
CA GLU A 231 -14.46 2.48 -7.20
C GLU A 231 -14.06 3.76 -6.49
N TYR A 232 -13.55 4.72 -7.25
CA TYR A 232 -13.09 6.01 -6.75
C TYR A 232 -13.66 7.16 -7.58
N GLU A 233 -14.25 8.14 -6.90
CA GLU A 233 -14.68 9.40 -7.50
C GLU A 233 -13.58 10.46 -7.27
N ASP A 234 -13.03 10.95 -8.38
CA ASP A 234 -11.98 11.97 -8.35
C ASP A 234 -12.58 13.36 -8.05
N THR A 235 -11.77 14.31 -7.65
CA THR A 235 -12.19 15.66 -7.19
C THR A 235 -12.98 16.47 -8.22
N ASP A 236 -13.00 16.06 -9.48
CA ASP A 236 -13.83 16.66 -10.54
C ASP A 236 -15.12 15.87 -10.85
N GLY A 237 -15.46 14.87 -10.03
CA GLY A 237 -16.62 14.01 -10.22
C GLY A 237 -16.42 12.84 -11.20
N THR A 238 -15.20 12.65 -11.72
CA THR A 238 -14.89 11.51 -12.59
C THR A 238 -14.85 10.21 -11.78
N ILE A 239 -15.71 9.24 -12.13
CA ILE A 239 -15.76 7.92 -11.49
C ILE A 239 -14.79 6.97 -12.20
N ILE A 240 -13.86 6.40 -11.45
CA ILE A 240 -12.86 5.43 -11.92
C ILE A 240 -13.20 4.07 -11.33
N LYS A 241 -13.44 3.08 -12.21
CA LYS A 241 -13.90 1.75 -11.81
C LYS A 241 -12.74 0.75 -11.76
N PRO A 242 -12.81 -0.23 -10.82
CA PRO A 242 -11.82 -1.31 -10.74
C PRO A 242 -11.68 -2.06 -12.06
N THR A 243 -10.44 -2.34 -12.42
CA THR A 243 -10.13 -3.14 -13.61
C THR A 243 -8.83 -3.92 -13.40
N THR A 244 -8.53 -4.81 -14.34
CA THR A 244 -7.26 -5.55 -14.38
C THR A 244 -6.62 -5.41 -15.74
N HIS A 245 -5.30 -5.50 -15.80
CA HIS A 245 -4.53 -5.39 -17.02
C HIS A 245 -3.57 -6.58 -17.21
N SER A 246 -3.37 -6.99 -18.47
CA SER A 246 -2.29 -7.84 -18.92
C SER A 246 -1.90 -7.41 -20.34
N ASN A 247 -0.60 -7.21 -20.56
CA ASN A 247 -0.09 -6.77 -21.86
C ASN A 247 -0.36 -7.80 -22.99
N ARG A 248 -0.52 -9.07 -22.65
CA ARG A 248 -0.79 -10.17 -23.60
C ARG A 248 -2.20 -10.73 -23.48
N ASN A 249 -3.06 -10.12 -22.70
CA ASN A 249 -4.42 -10.59 -22.40
C ASN A 249 -4.47 -12.06 -21.93
N ASP A 250 -3.53 -12.44 -21.11
CA ASP A 250 -3.36 -13.78 -20.56
C ASP A 250 -3.61 -13.80 -19.02
N SER A 251 -3.30 -14.94 -18.37
CA SER A 251 -3.48 -15.16 -16.94
C SER A 251 -2.56 -14.29 -16.05
N GLN A 252 -1.59 -13.56 -16.62
CA GLN A 252 -0.67 -12.69 -15.87
C GLN A 252 -1.25 -11.29 -15.65
N ARG A 253 -2.53 -11.23 -15.33
CA ARG A 253 -3.23 -9.98 -15.01
C ARG A 253 -2.81 -9.43 -13.65
N VAL A 254 -2.75 -8.10 -13.58
CA VAL A 254 -2.52 -7.33 -12.36
C VAL A 254 -3.71 -6.40 -12.11
N GLY A 255 -4.01 -6.14 -10.86
CA GLY A 255 -4.98 -5.10 -10.51
C GLY A 255 -4.50 -3.73 -11.00
N VAL A 256 -5.39 -2.96 -11.60
CA VAL A 256 -5.12 -1.56 -11.94
C VAL A 256 -5.71 -0.69 -10.86
N PRO A 257 -4.91 0.10 -10.13
CA PRO A 257 -5.42 1.03 -9.14
C PRO A 257 -6.41 2.03 -9.73
N THR A 258 -7.44 2.37 -8.99
CA THR A 258 -8.39 3.43 -9.31
C THR A 258 -7.92 4.80 -8.85
N ALA A 259 -7.12 4.82 -7.79
CA ALA A 259 -6.43 6.02 -7.29
C ALA A 259 -5.10 5.66 -6.64
N TYR A 260 -4.23 6.65 -6.55
CA TYR A 260 -2.96 6.59 -5.84
C TYR A 260 -2.92 7.64 -4.75
N TYR A 261 -2.28 7.33 -3.63
CA TYR A 261 -2.12 8.27 -2.53
C TYR A 261 -0.70 8.31 -1.99
N LYS A 262 -0.36 9.43 -1.36
CA LYS A 262 0.81 9.59 -0.48
C LYS A 262 0.33 10.11 0.88
N ALA A 263 0.48 9.30 1.92
CA ALA A 263 0.31 9.72 3.31
C ALA A 263 1.65 10.19 3.85
N LEU A 264 1.70 11.40 4.39
CA LEU A 264 2.91 12.08 4.82
C LEU A 264 2.84 12.41 6.31
N LEU A 265 3.91 12.15 7.06
CA LEU A 265 4.09 12.56 8.45
C LEU A 265 5.50 13.12 8.66
N ARG A 266 5.62 14.28 9.29
CA ARG A 266 6.90 14.84 9.74
C ARG A 266 6.71 15.85 10.87
N THR A 267 7.82 16.33 11.43
CA THR A 267 7.79 17.51 12.32
C THR A 267 7.41 18.77 11.53
N ARG A 268 6.68 19.70 12.15
CA ARG A 268 6.28 20.97 11.51
C ARG A 268 7.50 21.79 11.10
N SER A 269 8.50 21.90 11.99
CA SER A 269 9.72 22.68 11.73
C SER A 269 10.61 22.05 10.65
N GLY A 270 10.60 20.71 10.51
CA GLY A 270 11.48 19.96 9.62
C GLY A 270 12.96 19.96 10.05
N ARG A 271 13.28 20.56 11.20
CA ARG A 271 14.64 20.66 11.76
C ARG A 271 14.65 20.62 13.30
N SER A 272 13.79 19.84 13.88
CA SER A 272 13.65 19.74 15.33
C SER A 272 14.78 18.95 15.99
N GLY A 273 15.41 18.04 15.23
CA GLY A 273 16.37 17.05 15.74
C GLY A 273 15.75 16.00 16.66
N LYS A 274 14.39 15.97 16.77
CA LYS A 274 13.63 15.02 17.57
C LYS A 274 13.08 13.89 16.73
N SER A 275 12.95 12.72 17.32
CA SER A 275 12.12 11.67 16.75
C SER A 275 10.64 12.09 16.76
N VAL A 276 9.89 11.85 15.68
CA VAL A 276 8.43 12.11 15.63
C VAL A 276 7.68 11.36 16.74
N ARG A 277 8.23 10.28 17.28
CA ARG A 277 7.65 9.51 18.38
C ARG A 277 7.72 10.22 19.73
N GLU A 278 8.64 11.19 19.86
CA GLU A 278 8.87 11.99 21.07
C GLU A 278 8.18 13.35 20.98
N CYS A 279 7.65 13.70 19.81
CA CYS A 279 6.99 14.98 19.58
C CYS A 279 5.57 15.00 20.14
N LYS A 280 5.12 16.19 20.56
CA LYS A 280 3.71 16.48 20.85
C LYS A 280 2.96 16.68 19.54
N ALA A 281 1.63 16.56 19.55
CA ALA A 281 0.80 16.74 18.36
C ALA A 281 1.03 18.08 17.65
N GLN A 282 1.19 19.16 18.38
CA GLN A 282 1.44 20.50 17.83
C GLN A 282 2.79 20.62 17.12
N GLU A 283 3.74 19.74 17.41
CA GLU A 283 5.06 19.71 16.77
C GLU A 283 5.05 18.89 15.49
N LEU A 284 3.95 18.15 15.23
CA LEU A 284 3.78 17.26 14.09
C LEU A 284 2.78 17.82 13.08
N LYS A 285 2.91 17.40 11.83
CA LYS A 285 1.89 17.52 10.80
C LYS A 285 1.82 16.21 10.01
N CYS A 286 0.60 15.79 9.66
CA CYS A 286 0.36 14.71 8.73
C CYS A 286 -0.85 15.02 7.84
N ALA A 287 -0.87 14.46 6.65
CA ALA A 287 -1.99 14.51 5.72
C ALA A 287 -1.79 13.43 4.65
N ALA A 288 -2.85 13.10 3.94
CA ALA A 288 -2.77 12.31 2.74
C ALA A 288 -3.17 13.15 1.51
N PHE A 289 -2.56 12.81 0.38
CA PHE A 289 -2.87 13.37 -0.93
C PHE A 289 -3.28 12.21 -1.83
N ILE A 290 -4.46 12.30 -2.43
CA ILE A 290 -5.02 11.25 -3.27
C ILE A 290 -5.38 11.80 -4.64
N VAL A 291 -5.03 11.06 -5.69
CA VAL A 291 -5.31 11.43 -7.09
C VAL A 291 -5.91 10.25 -7.82
N GLY A 292 -6.99 10.49 -8.55
CA GLY A 292 -7.62 9.50 -9.41
C GLY A 292 -6.67 9.02 -10.52
N HIS A 293 -6.62 7.71 -10.77
CA HIS A 293 -5.75 7.11 -11.76
C HIS A 293 -6.29 7.30 -13.19
N ARG A 294 -6.18 8.52 -13.67
CA ARG A 294 -6.59 8.94 -15.02
C ARG A 294 -5.60 9.95 -15.62
N SER A 295 -5.70 10.19 -16.91
CA SER A 295 -4.91 11.24 -17.54
C SER A 295 -5.38 12.62 -17.05
N ALA A 296 -4.47 13.35 -16.43
CA ALA A 296 -4.69 14.71 -15.91
C ALA A 296 -3.40 15.51 -16.00
N GLN A 297 -3.00 15.82 -17.26
CA GLN A 297 -1.78 16.58 -17.54
C GLN A 297 -1.84 17.99 -16.95
N GLY A 298 -0.78 18.40 -16.29
CA GLY A 298 -0.65 19.71 -15.66
C GLY A 298 -1.31 19.84 -14.29
N ARG A 299 -2.10 18.83 -13.83
CA ARG A 299 -2.72 18.85 -12.50
C ARG A 299 -1.65 18.82 -11.42
N LYS A 300 -1.71 19.77 -10.51
CA LYS A 300 -0.81 19.90 -9.36
C LYS A 300 -1.59 19.58 -8.08
N PRO A 301 -0.92 19.04 -7.04
CA PRO A 301 -1.54 18.89 -5.74
C PRO A 301 -2.08 20.24 -5.23
N SER A 302 -3.28 20.19 -4.69
CA SER A 302 -3.98 21.33 -4.08
C SER A 302 -4.70 20.87 -2.79
N ALA A 303 -5.40 21.77 -2.14
CA ALA A 303 -6.22 21.43 -0.99
C ALA A 303 -7.36 20.45 -1.32
N GLN A 304 -7.74 20.32 -2.60
CA GLN A 304 -8.81 19.40 -3.02
C GLN A 304 -8.38 17.94 -3.02
N GLU A 305 -7.09 17.67 -3.33
CA GLU A 305 -6.52 16.31 -3.27
C GLU A 305 -6.08 15.92 -1.85
N MET A 306 -6.12 16.86 -0.90
CA MET A 306 -5.67 16.62 0.47
C MET A 306 -6.82 16.15 1.35
N ILE A 307 -6.59 15.06 2.06
CA ILE A 307 -7.50 14.51 3.07
C ILE A 307 -6.75 14.26 4.38
N SER A 308 -7.48 14.10 5.46
CA SER A 308 -6.91 13.69 6.73
C SER A 308 -6.43 12.23 6.68
N ILE A 309 -5.50 11.87 7.56
CA ILE A 309 -5.08 10.46 7.68
C ILE A 309 -6.25 9.59 8.14
N GLU A 310 -7.09 10.09 9.04
CA GLU A 310 -8.29 9.38 9.49
C GLU A 310 -9.27 9.09 8.34
N GLU A 311 -9.39 10.01 7.39
CA GLU A 311 -10.18 9.77 6.18
C GLU A 311 -9.55 8.73 5.27
N LEU A 312 -8.23 8.77 5.07
CA LEU A 312 -7.51 7.75 4.32
C LEU A 312 -7.65 6.37 4.98
N GLU A 313 -7.63 6.28 6.31
CA GLU A 313 -7.85 5.04 7.07
C GLU A 313 -9.24 4.45 6.78
N ARG A 314 -10.28 5.30 6.70
CA ARG A 314 -11.64 4.87 6.33
C ARG A 314 -11.73 4.37 4.88
N LEU A 315 -11.02 5.00 3.95
CA LEU A 315 -11.02 4.62 2.54
C LEU A 315 -10.25 3.32 2.28
N THR A 316 -9.16 3.09 3.01
CA THR A 316 -8.24 1.97 2.74
C THR A 316 -8.45 0.77 3.66
N GLY A 317 -9.01 0.99 4.86
CA GLY A 317 -9.10 -0.02 5.91
C GLY A 317 -7.78 -0.30 6.63
N PHE A 318 -6.72 0.46 6.36
CA PHE A 318 -5.43 0.37 7.06
C PHE A 318 -5.31 1.50 8.08
N GLU A 319 -4.65 1.24 9.21
CA GLU A 319 -4.28 2.26 10.18
C GLU A 319 -2.85 2.74 9.91
N PHE A 320 -2.68 4.06 9.71
CA PHE A 320 -1.38 4.66 9.38
C PHE A 320 -0.70 5.26 10.60
N PHE A 321 0.63 5.31 10.58
CA PHE A 321 1.47 5.96 11.60
C PHE A 321 1.19 5.51 13.03
N THR A 322 0.79 4.26 13.22
CA THR A 322 0.37 3.69 14.51
C THR A 322 1.46 3.71 15.57
N ASN A 323 2.73 3.77 15.14
CA ASN A 323 3.90 3.88 16.02
C ASN A 323 4.21 5.34 16.45
N VAL A 324 3.38 6.31 16.05
CA VAL A 324 3.50 7.73 16.42
C VAL A 324 2.24 8.16 17.14
N LYS A 325 2.24 7.96 18.48
CA LYS A 325 1.05 8.15 19.33
C LYS A 325 0.36 9.49 19.17
N ASN A 326 1.12 10.55 18.92
CA ASN A 326 0.62 11.92 18.84
C ASN A 326 0.49 12.43 17.38
N ALA A 327 0.46 11.54 16.39
CA ALA A 327 0.21 11.96 15.00
C ALA A 327 -1.18 12.64 14.90
N PRO A 328 -1.29 13.87 14.36
CA PRO A 328 -2.55 14.62 14.28
C PRO A 328 -3.40 14.13 13.09
N LYS A 329 -3.89 12.88 13.16
CA LYS A 329 -4.52 12.15 12.05
C LYS A 329 -5.82 12.77 11.54
N ASN A 330 -6.53 13.51 12.37
CA ASN A 330 -7.80 14.17 12.07
C ASN A 330 -7.63 15.55 11.41
N GLU A 331 -6.39 16.03 11.26
CA GLU A 331 -6.09 17.33 10.66
C GLU A 331 -5.73 17.20 9.17
N ALA A 332 -6.21 18.14 8.34
CA ALA A 332 -5.80 18.32 6.96
C ALA A 332 -5.70 19.83 6.66
N ASN A 333 -4.60 20.45 7.03
CA ASN A 333 -4.40 21.88 6.87
C ASN A 333 -3.47 22.17 5.68
N ALA A 334 -4.02 22.67 4.59
CA ALA A 334 -3.29 22.94 3.34
C ALA A 334 -2.11 23.93 3.54
N ARG A 335 -2.26 24.92 4.40
CA ARG A 335 -1.19 25.89 4.71
C ARG A 335 0.06 25.24 5.31
N ASP A 336 -0.12 24.16 6.08
CA ASP A 336 1.02 23.42 6.67
C ASP A 336 1.90 22.79 5.58
N TRP A 337 1.35 22.52 4.42
CA TRP A 337 2.01 21.89 3.28
C TRP A 337 2.40 22.86 2.17
N GLY A 338 2.07 24.14 2.31
CA GLY A 338 2.40 25.18 1.34
C GLY A 338 1.44 25.23 0.14
N LEU A 339 0.17 24.86 0.38
CA LEU A 339 -0.93 24.90 -0.57
C LEU A 339 -1.92 26.02 -0.26
#